data_05c85c2c726d1ce68363b19db81ecbef
#
_entry.id   05c85c2c726d1ce68363b19db81ecbef
#
_cell.length_a   1.000
_cell.length_b   1.000
_cell.length_c   1.000
_cell.angle_alpha   90.00
_cell.angle_beta   90.00
_cell.angle_gamma   90.00
#
_symmetry.space_group_name_H-M   'P 1'
#
loop_
_entity.id
_entity.type
_entity.pdbx_description
1 polymer ?
#
loop_
_entity_poly.entity_id
_entity_poly.type
_entity_poly.pdbx_seq_one_letter_code
_entity_poly.pdbx_strand_id
1 'polypeptide(L)' 'MADIKQKKENVKMHLKDLRQNLKMMHLQVTEELILPKPGDVKDLMDKMDELLKLIESK' A
#
# COMPACT_ATOMS: atom_id res chain seq x y z
N MET A 1 -0.02 -26.90 -1.90
CA MET A 1 0.05 -26.07 -3.10
C MET A 1 0.88 -24.84 -2.84
N ALA A 2 1.83 -24.62 -3.72
CA ALA A 2 2.76 -23.51 -3.57
C ALA A 2 2.09 -22.14 -3.70
N ASP A 3 0.92 -22.10 -4.32
CA ASP A 3 0.22 -20.87 -4.65
C ASP A 3 -0.17 -20.04 -3.43
N ILE A 4 -0.63 -20.70 -2.37
CA ILE A 4 -1.04 -19.99 -1.15
C ILE A 4 0.14 -19.31 -0.49
N LYS A 5 1.27 -19.99 -0.45
CA LYS A 5 2.48 -19.45 0.16
C LYS A 5 2.99 -18.25 -0.64
N GLN A 6 2.98 -18.36 -1.96
CA GLN A 6 3.40 -17.28 -2.83
C GLN A 6 2.45 -16.09 -2.71
N LYS A 7 1.16 -16.37 -2.63
CA LYS A 7 0.16 -15.34 -2.47
C LYS A 7 0.35 -14.57 -1.16
N LYS A 8 0.63 -15.29 -0.07
CA LYS A 8 0.89 -14.65 1.22
C LYS A 8 2.10 -13.75 1.18
N GLU A 9 3.15 -14.17 0.49
CA GLU A 9 4.36 -13.36 0.33
C GLU A 9 4.06 -12.09 -0.46
N ASN A 10 3.29 -12.22 -1.54
CA ASN A 10 2.92 -11.07 -2.35
C ASN A 10 2.08 -10.07 -1.54
N VAL A 11 1.12 -10.56 -0.78
CA VAL A 11 0.29 -9.72 0.08
C VAL A 11 1.15 -9.01 1.12
N LYS A 12 2.08 -9.75 1.71
CA LYS A 12 2.97 -9.20 2.72
C LYS A 12 3.81 -8.05 2.15
N MET A 13 4.32 -8.22 0.94
CA MET A 13 5.11 -7.18 0.29
C MET A 13 4.28 -5.95 -0.02
N HIS A 14 3.05 -6.15 -0.48
CA HIS A 14 2.15 -5.03 -0.74
C HIS A 14 1.82 -4.25 0.53
N LEU A 15 1.57 -4.97 1.62
CA LEU A 15 1.29 -4.34 2.90
C LEU A 15 2.48 -3.53 3.40
N LYS A 16 3.67 -4.07 3.23
CA LYS A 16 4.90 -3.38 3.64
C LYS A 16 5.10 -2.09 2.84
N ASP A 17 4.84 -2.15 1.54
CA ASP A 17 4.95 -0.99 0.67
C ASP A 17 3.93 0.08 1.04
N LEU A 18 2.68 -0.33 1.28
CA LEU A 18 1.63 0.58 1.71
C LEU A 18 1.98 1.25 3.03
N ARG A 19 2.49 0.47 3.97
CA ARG A 19 2.89 0.99 5.28
C ARG A 19 3.95 2.08 5.12
N GLN A 20 4.92 1.86 4.26
CA GLN A 20 5.98 2.82 4.03
C GLN A 20 5.46 4.10 3.39
N ASN A 21 4.55 3.97 2.42
CA ASN A 21 3.93 5.13 1.79
C ASN A 21 3.13 5.95 2.80
N LEU A 22 2.36 5.28 3.65
CA LEU A 22 1.59 5.96 4.68
C LEU A 22 2.50 6.65 5.68
N LYS A 23 3.59 6.02 6.05
CA LYS A 23 4.55 6.61 6.98
C LYS A 23 5.16 7.88 6.42
N MET A 24 5.52 7.85 5.14
CA MET A 24 6.09 9.03 4.49
C MET A 24 5.09 10.18 4.45
N MET A 25 3.85 9.88 4.11
CA MET A 25 2.80 10.91 4.11
C MET A 25 2.57 11.48 5.50
N HIS A 26 2.57 10.61 6.49
CA HIS A 26 2.39 11.03 7.88
C HIS A 26 3.49 12.00 8.31
N LEU A 27 4.74 11.68 7.97
CA LEU A 27 5.86 12.54 8.29
C LEU A 27 5.76 13.90 7.61
N GLN A 28 5.34 13.93 6.36
CA GLN A 28 5.17 15.17 5.63
C GLN A 28 4.14 16.06 6.31
N VAL A 29 3.03 15.47 6.73
CA VAL A 29 1.96 16.26 7.37
C VAL A 29 2.34 16.72 8.76
N THR A 30 3.01 15.87 9.55
CA THR A 30 3.29 16.17 10.95
C THR A 30 4.58 16.95 11.16
N GLU A 31 5.61 16.66 10.40
CA GLU A 31 6.90 17.31 10.60
C GLU A 31 7.19 18.42 9.61
N GLU A 32 6.84 18.22 8.36
CA GLU A 32 7.10 19.21 7.32
C GLU A 32 5.91 20.12 7.08
N LEU A 33 4.77 19.79 7.65
CA LEU A 33 3.51 20.53 7.51
C LEU A 33 3.10 20.70 6.05
N ILE A 34 3.35 19.64 5.25
CA ILE A 34 3.02 19.61 3.85
C ILE A 34 1.88 18.62 3.65
N LEU A 35 0.82 19.07 2.98
CA LEU A 35 -0.29 18.18 2.67
C LEU A 35 0.08 17.30 1.49
N PRO A 36 -0.31 16.01 1.51
CA PRO A 36 -0.04 15.13 0.38
C PRO A 36 -0.82 15.60 -0.85
N LYS A 37 -0.22 15.40 -2.01
CA LYS A 37 -0.89 15.77 -3.26
C LYS A 37 -2.02 14.79 -3.56
N PRO A 38 -3.09 15.25 -4.20
CA PRO A 38 -4.20 14.36 -4.55
C PRO A 38 -3.73 13.15 -5.38
N GLY A 39 -2.74 13.35 -6.25
CA GLY A 39 -2.19 12.27 -7.04
C GLY A 39 -1.53 11.19 -6.20
N ASP A 40 -0.81 11.59 -5.15
CA ASP A 40 -0.14 10.64 -4.27
C ASP A 40 -1.16 9.82 -3.49
N VAL A 41 -2.23 10.46 -3.04
CA VAL A 41 -3.30 9.77 -2.33
C VAL A 41 -4.00 8.78 -3.27
N LYS A 42 -4.23 9.19 -4.50
CA LYS A 42 -4.85 8.33 -5.50
C LYS A 42 -3.98 7.11 -5.80
N ASP A 43 -2.67 7.31 -5.90
CA ASP A 43 -1.73 6.21 -6.12
C ASP A 43 -1.79 5.21 -4.97
N LEU A 44 -1.89 5.71 -3.74
CA LEU A 44 -2.00 4.85 -2.58
C LEU A 44 -3.30 4.04 -2.63
N MET A 45 -4.39 4.68 -3.02
CA MET A 45 -5.67 4.00 -3.16
C MET A 45 -5.62 2.93 -4.24
N ASP A 46 -4.94 3.21 -5.33
CA ASP A 46 -4.76 2.23 -6.41
C ASP A 46 -3.98 1.01 -5.90
N LYS A 47 -2.96 1.23 -5.11
CA LYS A 47 -2.18 0.14 -4.52
C LYS A 47 -3.03 -0.69 -3.57
N MET A 48 -3.89 -0.04 -2.79
CA MET A 48 -4.80 -0.74 -1.90
C MET A 48 -5.81 -1.57 -2.70
N ASP A 49 -6.27 -1.03 -3.82
CA ASP A 49 -7.20 -1.72 -4.69
C ASP A 49 -6.56 -2.97 -5.31
N GLU A 50 -5.31 -2.85 -5.72
CA GLU A 50 -4.55 -3.99 -6.24
C GLU A 50 -4.38 -5.06 -5.16
N LEU A 51 -4.13 -4.64 -3.93
CA LEU A 51 -4.01 -5.56 -2.81
C LEU A 51 -5.31 -6.31 -2.59
N LEU A 52 -6.43 -5.58 -2.65
CA LEU A 52 -7.74 -6.18 -2.48
C LEU A 52 -8.00 -7.23 -3.55
N LYS A 53 -7.69 -6.91 -4.79
CA LYS A 53 -7.85 -7.86 -5.89
C LYS A 53 -6.98 -9.09 -5.70
N LEU A 54 -5.77 -8.90 -5.21
CA LEU A 54 -4.86 -10.01 -4.96
C LEU A 54 -5.43 -10.93 -3.88
N ILE A 55 -5.99 -10.37 -2.84
CA ILE A 55 -6.59 -11.15 -1.74
C ILE A 55 -7.82 -11.90 -2.22
N GLU A 56 -8.65 -11.26 -3.04
CA GLU A 56 -9.89 -11.85 -3.54
C GLU A 56 -9.64 -12.85 -4.66
N SER A 57 -8.51 -12.81 -5.32
CA SER A 57 -8.21 -13.73 -6.41
C SER A 57 -8.09 -15.15 -5.89
N LYS A 58 -8.57 -16.10 -6.66
CA LYS A 58 -8.53 -17.52 -6.28
C LYS A 58 -7.36 -18.23 -6.92
#